data_2c22f23a523309a4368bb40b35b5cab1
#
_entry.id   2c22f23a523309a4368bb40b35b5cab1
#
_cell.length_a   1.000
_cell.length_b   1.000
_cell.length_c   1.000
_cell.angle_alpha   90.00
_cell.angle_beta   90.00
_cell.angle_gamma   90.00
#
_symmetry.space_group_name_H-M   'P 1'
#
loop_
_entity.id
_entity.type
_entity.pdbx_description
1 polymer ?
#
loop_
_entity_poly.entity_id
_entity_poly.type
_entity_poly.pdbx_seq_one_letter_code
_entity_poly.pdbx_strand_id
1 'polypeptide(L)'
;MKKLFTLCMFLLTAASIMAQDSNIFQFTDKDGNVIENGATITVKTPTTDDFGETILPSGIYVKNVSAGTASVRIVYQIQSIDNGDFQLCFPVNCIRKSETGTFTTESGQMTPNEIRDLQCEWYPANYGTCKATMTIEEVNALGTKVGDGPSVNLVFQYTDPADVNTIPVETSIEKRFNLQGLPVDANKKGFGINRLSDGRIVKTLNK
;
A
#
# COMPACT_ATOMS: atom_id res chain seq x y z
N MET A 1 -51.49 54.64 7.06
CA MET A 1 -51.20 53.38 7.77
C MET A 1 -50.27 52.55 6.90
N LYS A 2 -48.97 52.71 7.14
CA LYS A 2 -47.95 52.02 6.38
C LYS A 2 -47.52 50.76 7.15
N LYS A 3 -47.87 49.59 6.63
CA LYS A 3 -47.46 48.32 7.20
C LYS A 3 -45.96 48.08 6.84
N LEU A 4 -45.12 48.20 7.84
CA LEU A 4 -43.72 47.88 7.75
C LEU A 4 -43.58 46.33 7.78
N PHE A 5 -43.32 45.76 6.61
CA PHE A 5 -42.99 44.30 6.52
C PHE A 5 -41.51 44.16 6.86
N THR A 6 -41.28 43.79 8.10
CA THR A 6 -39.93 43.41 8.53
C THR A 6 -39.64 41.98 8.02
N LEU A 7 -38.95 41.91 6.91
CA LEU A 7 -38.41 40.65 6.36
C LEU A 7 -37.24 40.21 7.24
N CYS A 8 -37.51 39.34 8.22
CA CYS A 8 -36.45 38.59 8.92
C CYS A 8 -35.84 37.61 7.94
N MET A 9 -34.78 38.01 7.30
CA MET A 9 -33.94 37.18 6.48
C MET A 9 -33.13 36.30 7.46
N PHE A 10 -33.63 35.09 7.76
CA PHE A 10 -32.83 34.07 8.41
C PHE A 10 -31.74 33.66 7.44
N LEU A 11 -30.55 34.22 7.63
CA LEU A 11 -29.31 33.62 7.09
C LEU A 11 -29.13 32.29 7.86
N LEU A 12 -29.63 31.21 7.29
CA LEU A 12 -29.08 29.88 7.58
C LEU A 12 -27.64 29.84 7.06
N THR A 13 -26.72 30.24 7.91
CA THR A 13 -25.33 29.81 7.74
C THR A 13 -25.34 28.31 7.97
N ALA A 14 -25.40 27.54 6.88
CA ALA A 14 -25.01 26.16 6.90
C ALA A 14 -23.54 26.15 7.38
N ALA A 15 -23.33 26.05 8.67
CA ALA A 15 -22.06 25.63 9.21
C ALA A 15 -21.82 24.23 8.65
N SER A 16 -21.08 24.14 7.56
CA SER A 16 -20.44 22.90 7.15
C SER A 16 -19.65 22.47 8.37
N ILE A 17 -20.17 21.50 9.11
CA ILE A 17 -19.36 20.74 10.05
C ILE A 17 -18.38 20.01 9.14
N MET A 18 -17.30 20.69 8.78
CA MET A 18 -16.10 20.04 8.34
C MET A 18 -15.76 19.15 9.53
N ALA A 19 -15.91 17.84 9.36
CA ALA A 19 -15.24 16.90 10.24
C ALA A 19 -13.80 17.40 10.25
N GLN A 20 -13.40 17.95 11.39
CA GLN A 20 -12.05 18.50 11.53
C GLN A 20 -11.18 17.26 11.51
N ASP A 21 -10.54 16.99 10.37
CA ASP A 21 -9.46 16.01 10.30
C ASP A 21 -8.54 16.39 11.45
N SER A 22 -8.56 15.61 12.53
CA SER A 22 -7.69 15.87 13.66
C SER A 22 -6.30 15.47 13.22
N ASN A 23 -5.57 16.45 12.66
CA ASN A 23 -4.18 16.27 12.20
C ASN A 23 -3.20 16.15 13.36
N ILE A 24 -3.60 15.57 14.49
CA ILE A 24 -2.72 15.36 15.63
C ILE A 24 -1.89 14.08 15.49
N PHE A 25 -2.25 13.20 14.57
CA PHE A 25 -1.48 12.02 14.22
C PHE A 25 -1.16 12.00 12.73
N GLN A 26 0.00 11.44 12.39
CA GLN A 26 0.45 11.27 11.01
C GLN A 26 1.04 9.88 10.82
N PHE A 27 0.88 9.32 9.62
CA PHE A 27 1.73 8.23 9.18
C PHE A 27 3.06 8.79 8.74
N THR A 28 4.15 8.11 9.10
CA THR A 28 5.51 8.48 8.72
C THR A 28 6.29 7.25 8.30
N ASP A 29 7.43 7.45 7.65
CA ASP A 29 8.46 6.44 7.52
C ASP A 29 9.34 6.39 8.79
N LYS A 30 10.34 5.51 8.79
CA LYS A 30 11.30 5.35 9.91
C LYS A 30 12.10 6.61 10.23
N ASP A 31 12.28 7.51 9.27
CA ASP A 31 13.05 8.74 9.39
C ASP A 31 12.14 9.93 9.83
N GLY A 32 10.84 9.67 9.99
CA GLY A 32 9.83 10.65 10.40
C GLY A 32 9.30 11.51 9.26
N ASN A 33 9.59 11.17 7.99
CA ASN A 33 9.01 11.84 6.86
C ASN A 33 7.53 11.49 6.75
N VAL A 34 6.70 12.49 6.51
CA VAL A 34 5.24 12.33 6.46
C VAL A 34 4.83 11.54 5.22
N ILE A 35 3.96 10.57 5.42
CA ILE A 35 3.26 9.86 4.36
C ILE A 35 1.94 10.59 4.13
N GLU A 36 1.73 11.07 2.91
CA GLU A 36 0.53 11.83 2.53
C GLU A 36 -0.76 11.02 2.74
N ASN A 37 -1.82 11.71 3.17
CA ASN A 37 -3.13 11.08 3.35
C ASN A 37 -3.63 10.47 2.04
N GLY A 38 -4.05 9.21 2.11
CA GLY A 38 -4.51 8.43 0.95
C GLY A 38 -3.38 7.90 0.05
N ALA A 39 -2.12 8.11 0.40
CA ALA A 39 -0.99 7.58 -0.35
C ALA A 39 -1.06 6.06 -0.50
N THR A 40 -0.51 5.55 -1.59
CA THR A 40 -0.36 4.11 -1.81
C THR A 40 1.10 3.72 -1.71
N ILE A 41 1.42 2.81 -0.78
CA ILE A 41 2.74 2.24 -0.59
C ILE A 41 2.75 0.84 -1.17
N THR A 42 3.66 0.60 -2.11
CA THR A 42 3.86 -0.73 -2.69
C THR A 42 5.13 -1.36 -2.13
N VAL A 43 4.97 -2.50 -1.47
CA VAL A 43 6.05 -3.28 -0.84
C VAL A 43 6.33 -4.50 -1.69
N LYS A 44 7.57 -4.63 -2.19
CA LYS A 44 7.99 -5.71 -3.10
C LYS A 44 9.21 -6.48 -2.61
N THR A 45 9.94 -5.90 -1.66
CA THR A 45 11.19 -6.49 -1.20
C THR A 45 10.94 -7.36 0.01
N PRO A 46 11.02 -8.68 -0.13
CA PRO A 46 10.91 -9.56 1.02
C PRO A 46 12.18 -9.49 1.88
N THR A 47 12.01 -9.74 3.15
CA THR A 47 13.08 -10.00 4.12
C THR A 47 12.78 -11.29 4.86
N THR A 48 13.67 -11.70 5.74
CA THR A 48 13.47 -12.85 6.61
C THR A 48 13.48 -12.37 8.05
N ASP A 49 12.50 -12.78 8.84
CA ASP A 49 12.45 -12.48 10.26
C ASP A 49 13.41 -13.38 11.07
N ASP A 50 13.47 -13.17 12.38
CA ASP A 50 14.33 -13.93 13.28
C ASP A 50 13.96 -15.43 13.40
N PHE A 51 12.78 -15.81 12.92
CA PHE A 51 12.29 -17.19 12.91
C PHE A 51 12.49 -17.88 11.56
N GLY A 52 13.00 -17.17 10.57
CA GLY A 52 13.21 -17.66 9.21
C GLY A 52 11.98 -17.55 8.31
N GLU A 53 10.91 -16.88 8.73
CA GLU A 53 9.73 -16.62 7.92
C GLU A 53 9.99 -15.50 6.90
N THR A 54 9.45 -15.66 5.69
CA THR A 54 9.47 -14.57 4.70
C THR A 54 8.46 -13.52 5.08
N ILE A 55 8.88 -12.26 5.15
CA ILE A 55 8.03 -11.11 5.45
C ILE A 55 8.22 -9.99 4.44
N LEU A 56 7.16 -9.21 4.24
CA LEU A 56 7.21 -7.93 3.52
C LEU A 56 6.86 -6.82 4.51
N PRO A 57 7.85 -6.14 5.12
CA PRO A 57 7.60 -5.06 6.07
C PRO A 57 7.22 -3.77 5.34
N SER A 58 6.17 -3.09 5.79
CA SER A 58 5.73 -1.82 5.19
C SER A 58 6.62 -0.64 5.56
N GLY A 59 7.29 -0.69 6.71
CA GLY A 59 8.10 0.40 7.24
C GLY A 59 7.28 1.64 7.62
N ILE A 60 6.02 1.46 8.02
CA ILE A 60 5.12 2.54 8.39
C ILE A 60 5.09 2.71 9.91
N TYR A 61 5.20 3.95 10.31
CA TYR A 61 5.14 4.42 11.69
C TYR A 61 3.94 5.34 11.88
N VAL A 62 3.49 5.47 13.12
CA VAL A 62 2.55 6.51 13.54
C VAL A 62 3.27 7.52 14.42
N LYS A 63 2.99 8.81 14.22
CA LYS A 63 3.58 9.93 14.97
C LYS A 63 2.48 10.78 15.59
N ASN A 64 2.63 11.12 16.88
CA ASN A 64 1.84 12.17 17.51
C ASN A 64 2.51 13.52 17.26
N VAL A 65 1.84 14.40 16.50
CA VAL A 65 2.33 15.76 16.21
C VAL A 65 1.69 16.84 17.08
N SER A 66 0.83 16.47 18.02
CA SER A 66 0.23 17.39 18.96
C SER A 66 1.19 17.80 20.08
N ALA A 67 0.85 18.88 20.78
CA ALA A 67 1.60 19.33 21.94
C ALA A 67 1.29 18.52 23.23
N GLY A 68 0.30 17.62 23.18
CA GLY A 68 -0.15 16.85 24.33
C GLY A 68 -0.09 15.34 24.11
N THR A 69 -0.23 14.58 25.21
CA THR A 69 -0.46 13.13 25.12
C THR A 69 -1.86 12.89 24.57
N ALA A 70 -1.97 12.05 23.54
CA ALA A 70 -3.23 11.72 22.90
C ALA A 70 -3.37 10.20 22.75
N SER A 71 -4.60 9.72 22.68
CA SER A 71 -4.90 8.30 22.51
C SER A 71 -5.31 8.03 21.07
N VAL A 72 -4.83 6.94 20.53
CA VAL A 72 -4.97 6.55 19.13
C VAL A 72 -5.17 5.05 19.00
N ARG A 73 -5.87 4.63 17.95
CA ARG A 73 -5.93 3.24 17.48
C ARG A 73 -5.84 3.23 15.97
N ILE A 74 -5.54 2.07 15.40
CA ILE A 74 -5.50 1.86 13.96
C ILE A 74 -6.70 1.00 13.57
N VAL A 75 -7.50 1.49 12.64
CA VAL A 75 -8.49 0.70 11.91
C VAL A 75 -7.86 0.28 10.60
N TYR A 76 -7.92 -1.00 10.28
CA TYR A 76 -7.37 -1.51 9.04
C TYR A 76 -8.35 -2.43 8.33
N GLN A 77 -8.42 -2.30 7.02
CA GLN A 77 -9.24 -3.12 6.15
C GLN A 77 -8.34 -3.93 5.23
N ILE A 78 -8.39 -5.25 5.35
CA ILE A 78 -7.77 -6.17 4.40
C ILE A 78 -8.75 -6.35 3.24
N GLN A 79 -8.44 -5.78 2.09
CA GLN A 79 -9.28 -5.78 0.90
C GLN A 79 -9.12 -7.06 0.10
N SER A 80 -7.89 -7.56 0.01
CA SER A 80 -7.56 -8.85 -0.60
C SER A 80 -6.30 -9.41 0.02
N ILE A 81 -6.25 -10.73 0.14
CA ILE A 81 -5.09 -11.49 0.58
C ILE A 81 -5.12 -12.84 -0.14
N ASP A 82 -4.12 -13.09 -0.97
CA ASP A 82 -4.07 -14.32 -1.77
C ASP A 82 -3.69 -15.53 -0.91
N ASN A 83 -2.81 -15.33 0.07
CA ASN A 83 -2.34 -16.34 1.00
C ASN A 83 -1.60 -15.70 2.18
N GLY A 84 -1.27 -16.53 3.20
CA GLY A 84 -0.51 -16.07 4.35
C GLY A 84 -1.29 -15.17 5.29
N ASP A 85 -0.57 -14.35 6.07
CA ASP A 85 -1.12 -13.53 7.13
C ASP A 85 -0.69 -12.06 7.01
N PHE A 86 -1.62 -11.15 7.19
CA PHE A 86 -1.35 -9.72 7.42
C PHE A 86 -1.20 -9.50 8.93
N GLN A 87 -0.08 -8.90 9.35
CA GLN A 87 0.20 -8.56 10.74
C GLN A 87 0.19 -7.05 10.94
N LEU A 88 -0.34 -6.62 12.08
CA LEU A 88 -0.24 -5.26 12.58
C LEU A 88 -0.04 -5.29 14.09
N CYS A 89 0.97 -4.57 14.59
CA CYS A 89 1.29 -4.47 16.01
C CYS A 89 1.01 -3.05 16.50
N PHE A 90 -0.03 -2.88 17.34
CA PHE A 90 -0.31 -1.59 17.99
C PHE A 90 -1.25 -1.78 19.19
N PRO A 91 -1.09 -1.07 20.32
CA PRO A 91 0.10 -0.27 20.68
C PRO A 91 1.31 -1.13 21.03
N VAL A 92 1.09 -2.39 21.42
CA VAL A 92 2.12 -3.37 21.79
C VAL A 92 1.80 -4.73 21.19
N ASN A 93 0.52 -5.15 21.23
CA ASN A 93 0.10 -6.49 20.78
C ASN A 93 0.05 -6.57 19.26
N CYS A 94 0.56 -7.68 18.73
CA CYS A 94 0.47 -8.01 17.31
C CYS A 94 -0.76 -8.87 17.04
N ILE A 95 -1.49 -8.52 15.98
CA ILE A 95 -2.64 -9.28 15.51
C ILE A 95 -2.35 -9.74 14.10
N ARG A 96 -2.44 -11.06 13.85
CA ARG A 96 -2.34 -11.66 12.51
C ARG A 96 -3.73 -12.02 12.00
N LYS A 97 -4.00 -11.76 10.73
CA LYS A 97 -5.25 -12.07 10.02
C LYS A 97 -4.96 -12.64 8.65
N SER A 98 -5.58 -13.79 8.35
CA SER A 98 -5.48 -14.48 7.05
C SER A 98 -6.72 -14.26 6.17
N GLU A 99 -7.65 -13.41 6.59
CA GLU A 99 -8.93 -13.18 5.91
C GLU A 99 -9.16 -11.70 5.61
N THR A 100 -9.99 -11.42 4.61
CA THR A 100 -10.46 -10.07 4.30
C THR A 100 -11.46 -9.59 5.37
N GLY A 101 -11.45 -8.29 5.65
CA GLY A 101 -12.34 -7.71 6.64
C GLY A 101 -11.82 -6.39 7.17
N THR A 102 -12.62 -5.78 8.06
CA THR A 102 -12.21 -4.58 8.78
C THR A 102 -11.95 -4.94 10.24
N PHE A 103 -10.78 -4.56 10.72
CA PHE A 103 -10.29 -4.87 12.06
C PHE A 103 -9.82 -3.59 12.73
N THR A 104 -9.73 -3.65 14.05
CA THR A 104 -9.32 -2.50 14.87
C THR A 104 -8.33 -2.97 15.92
N THR A 105 -7.25 -2.22 16.11
CA THR A 105 -6.29 -2.48 17.18
C THR A 105 -6.84 -2.03 18.54
N GLU A 106 -6.15 -2.41 19.59
CA GLU A 106 -6.33 -1.75 20.88
C GLU A 106 -5.95 -0.28 20.79
N SER A 107 -6.43 0.52 21.75
CA SER A 107 -6.06 1.92 21.85
C SER A 107 -4.75 2.07 22.63
N GLY A 108 -3.89 2.96 22.19
CA GLY A 108 -2.63 3.30 22.85
C GLY A 108 -2.48 4.80 23.07
N GLN A 109 -1.82 5.18 24.15
CA GLN A 109 -1.41 6.57 24.37
C GLN A 109 -0.06 6.81 23.72
N MET A 110 0.09 7.99 23.13
CA MET A 110 1.34 8.47 22.56
C MET A 110 1.64 9.86 23.11
N THR A 111 2.86 10.04 23.58
CA THR A 111 3.36 11.34 24.07
C THR A 111 3.66 12.28 22.90
N PRO A 112 3.81 13.60 23.14
CA PRO A 112 4.17 14.55 22.09
C PRO A 112 5.43 14.13 21.33
N ASN A 113 5.37 14.19 19.99
CA ASN A 113 6.44 13.81 19.05
C ASN A 113 6.88 12.34 19.12
N GLU A 114 6.18 11.49 19.86
CA GLU A 114 6.45 10.05 19.83
C GLU A 114 6.20 9.49 18.42
N ILE A 115 7.15 8.67 17.98
CA ILE A 115 7.04 7.89 16.74
C ILE A 115 7.04 6.42 17.13
N ARG A 116 6.05 5.65 16.66
CA ARG A 116 5.89 4.24 16.98
C ARG A 116 5.79 3.41 15.72
N ASP A 117 6.61 2.37 15.63
CA ASP A 117 6.54 1.37 14.56
C ASP A 117 5.24 0.58 14.67
N LEU A 118 4.54 0.42 13.58
CA LEU A 118 3.33 -0.39 13.51
C LEU A 118 3.62 -1.87 13.27
N GLN A 119 4.86 -2.23 12.90
CA GLN A 119 5.25 -3.57 12.46
C GLN A 119 4.16 -4.17 11.56
N CYS A 120 3.75 -3.32 10.59
CA CYS A 120 2.74 -3.68 9.61
C CYS A 120 3.40 -4.46 8.49
N GLU A 121 3.10 -5.75 8.41
CA GLU A 121 3.82 -6.71 7.59
C GLU A 121 2.85 -7.72 6.96
N TRP A 122 3.23 -8.22 5.79
CA TRP A 122 2.59 -9.39 5.22
C TRP A 122 3.54 -10.58 5.28
N TYR A 123 3.05 -11.72 5.77
CA TYR A 123 3.72 -13.01 5.86
C TYR A 123 3.19 -13.93 4.75
N PRO A 124 3.71 -13.86 3.53
CA PRO A 124 3.24 -14.70 2.45
C PRO A 124 3.63 -16.17 2.67
N ALA A 125 2.66 -17.07 2.51
CA ALA A 125 2.95 -18.51 2.47
C ALA A 125 3.45 -18.92 1.07
N ASN A 126 3.18 -18.11 0.03
CA ASN A 126 3.59 -18.32 -1.35
C ASN A 126 3.58 -16.99 -2.10
N TYR A 127 4.03 -16.98 -3.36
CA TYR A 127 3.90 -15.81 -4.24
C TYR A 127 2.43 -15.35 -4.33
N GLY A 128 2.23 -14.04 -4.42
CA GLY A 128 0.89 -13.45 -4.43
C GLY A 128 0.88 -11.98 -4.04
N THR A 129 -0.31 -11.50 -3.68
CA THR A 129 -0.54 -10.13 -3.28
C THR A 129 -1.38 -10.04 -2.01
N CYS A 130 -1.16 -8.96 -1.24
CA CYS A 130 -2.06 -8.56 -0.16
C CYS A 130 -2.31 -7.06 -0.29
N LYS A 131 -3.57 -6.64 -0.13
CA LYS A 131 -3.96 -5.23 -0.17
C LYS A 131 -4.72 -4.87 1.09
N ALA A 132 -4.31 -3.77 1.72
CA ALA A 132 -4.96 -3.26 2.91
C ALA A 132 -5.00 -1.73 2.90
N THR A 133 -5.96 -1.16 3.62
CA THR A 133 -5.99 0.27 3.94
C THR A 133 -5.92 0.40 5.45
N MET A 134 -5.07 1.28 5.95
CA MET A 134 -5.02 1.64 7.37
C MET A 134 -5.50 3.07 7.54
N THR A 135 -6.24 3.32 8.63
CA THR A 135 -6.72 4.65 9.03
C THR A 135 -6.41 4.86 10.50
N ILE A 136 -5.87 6.01 10.82
CA ILE A 136 -5.67 6.43 12.21
C ILE A 136 -7.02 6.90 12.76
N GLU A 137 -7.40 6.47 13.95
CA GLU A 137 -8.52 7.02 14.70
C GLU A 137 -8.05 7.60 16.02
N GLU A 138 -8.34 8.87 16.26
CA GLU A 138 -8.19 9.48 17.58
C GLU A 138 -9.33 8.97 18.48
N VAL A 139 -8.96 8.60 19.70
CA VAL A 139 -9.92 8.13 20.70
C VAL A 139 -9.73 8.87 22.02
N ASN A 140 -10.82 8.97 22.81
CA ASN A 140 -10.73 9.50 24.17
C ASN A 140 -10.24 8.42 25.16
N ALA A 141 -10.09 8.78 26.42
CA ALA A 141 -9.64 7.89 27.48
C ALA A 141 -10.53 6.64 27.69
N LEU A 142 -11.77 6.66 27.18
CA LEU A 142 -12.70 5.53 27.24
C LEU A 142 -12.65 4.66 25.96
N GLY A 143 -11.75 4.96 25.02
CA GLY A 143 -11.64 4.26 23.74
C GLY A 143 -12.72 4.64 22.71
N THR A 144 -13.52 5.69 22.99
CA THR A 144 -14.52 6.19 22.04
C THR A 144 -13.83 7.06 20.99
N LYS A 145 -14.13 6.83 19.72
CA LYS A 145 -13.64 7.64 18.60
C LYS A 145 -14.07 9.10 18.76
N VAL A 146 -13.12 10.00 18.60
CA VAL A 146 -13.35 11.46 18.66
C VAL A 146 -12.96 12.16 17.35
N GLY A 147 -12.13 11.51 16.51
CA GLY A 147 -11.75 12.05 15.21
C GLY A 147 -11.17 10.99 14.28
N ASP A 148 -11.19 11.30 12.98
CA ASP A 148 -10.47 10.56 11.94
C ASP A 148 -9.15 11.24 11.65
N GLY A 149 -8.09 10.46 11.58
CA GLY A 149 -6.80 10.87 11.09
C GLY A 149 -6.58 10.44 9.64
N PRO A 150 -5.33 10.54 9.14
CA PRO A 150 -4.99 10.15 7.78
C PRO A 150 -5.15 8.65 7.55
N SER A 151 -5.26 8.29 6.28
CA SER A 151 -5.26 6.91 5.79
C SER A 151 -4.06 6.64 4.88
N VAL A 152 -3.71 5.37 4.73
CA VAL A 152 -2.68 4.89 3.78
C VAL A 152 -3.11 3.57 3.18
N ASN A 153 -2.87 3.40 1.88
CA ASN A 153 -3.12 2.16 1.16
C ASN A 153 -1.84 1.36 1.02
N LEU A 154 -1.92 0.06 1.27
CA LEU A 154 -0.82 -0.87 1.20
C LEU A 154 -1.07 -1.88 0.09
N VAL A 155 -0.04 -2.10 -0.72
CA VAL A 155 -0.03 -3.14 -1.76
C VAL A 155 1.25 -3.95 -1.58
N PHE A 156 1.13 -5.12 -0.99
CA PHE A 156 2.23 -6.07 -0.91
C PHE A 156 2.23 -6.96 -2.15
N GLN A 157 3.40 -7.17 -2.73
CA GLN A 157 3.59 -8.00 -3.92
C GLN A 157 4.82 -8.89 -3.70
N TYR A 158 4.59 -10.17 -3.51
CA TYR A 158 5.63 -11.18 -3.48
C TYR A 158 5.59 -11.97 -4.77
N THR A 159 6.55 -11.73 -5.65
CA THR A 159 6.58 -12.32 -6.99
C THR A 159 7.78 -13.26 -7.13
N ASP A 160 7.62 -14.28 -7.96
CA ASP A 160 8.73 -15.16 -8.31
C ASP A 160 9.85 -14.34 -8.98
N PRO A 161 11.09 -14.41 -8.49
CA PRO A 161 12.22 -13.76 -9.13
C PRO A 161 12.45 -14.24 -10.57
N ALA A 162 12.00 -15.46 -10.91
CA ALA A 162 12.04 -16.00 -12.26
C ALA A 162 10.92 -15.45 -13.16
N ASP A 163 9.86 -14.91 -12.58
CA ASP A 163 8.79 -14.23 -13.30
C ASP A 163 9.21 -12.79 -13.61
N VAL A 164 10.27 -12.67 -14.38
CA VAL A 164 10.66 -11.42 -15.02
C VAL A 164 9.45 -11.03 -15.87
N ASN A 165 8.63 -10.10 -15.39
CA ASN A 165 7.70 -9.38 -16.24
C ASN A 165 8.50 -8.89 -17.44
N THR A 166 8.51 -9.67 -18.50
CA THR A 166 8.92 -9.19 -19.81
C THR A 166 7.95 -8.04 -20.09
N ILE A 167 8.39 -6.83 -19.81
CA ILE A 167 7.80 -5.65 -20.45
C ILE A 167 7.70 -6.07 -21.90
N PRO A 168 6.52 -6.02 -22.53
CA PRO A 168 6.41 -6.26 -23.95
C PRO A 168 7.16 -5.10 -24.62
N VAL A 169 8.47 -5.19 -24.70
CA VAL A 169 9.22 -4.44 -25.69
C VAL A 169 8.72 -5.05 -26.98
N GLU A 170 8.07 -4.25 -27.83
CA GLU A 170 7.77 -4.64 -29.20
C GLU A 170 9.11 -4.94 -29.88
N THR A 171 9.59 -6.15 -29.67
CA THR A 171 10.86 -6.58 -30.24
C THR A 171 10.58 -7.10 -31.63
N SER A 172 10.93 -6.32 -32.63
CA SER A 172 10.94 -6.75 -34.01
C SER A 172 12.14 -7.68 -34.28
N ILE A 173 11.96 -8.61 -35.21
CA ILE A 173 13.08 -9.43 -35.69
C ILE A 173 13.95 -8.54 -36.56
N GLU A 174 15.16 -8.24 -36.08
CA GLU A 174 16.14 -7.46 -36.85
C GLU A 174 16.79 -8.31 -37.95
N LYS A 175 17.19 -9.54 -37.62
CA LYS A 175 17.84 -10.49 -38.54
C LYS A 175 17.45 -11.91 -38.17
N ARG A 176 17.30 -12.76 -39.20
CA ARG A 176 17.07 -14.20 -39.07
C ARG A 176 18.24 -14.97 -39.71
N PHE A 177 18.65 -16.04 -39.05
CA PHE A 177 19.72 -16.93 -39.50
C PHE A 177 19.19 -18.37 -39.58
N ASN A 178 19.72 -19.18 -40.47
CA ASN A 178 19.52 -20.63 -40.44
C ASN A 178 20.40 -21.28 -39.38
N LEU A 179 20.28 -22.60 -39.21
CA LEU A 179 21.07 -23.33 -38.22
C LEU A 179 22.59 -23.35 -38.51
N GLN A 180 23.00 -23.00 -39.73
CA GLN A 180 24.42 -22.84 -40.13
C GLN A 180 24.93 -21.40 -39.91
N GLY A 181 24.09 -20.51 -39.35
CA GLY A 181 24.48 -19.13 -39.09
C GLY A 181 24.40 -18.19 -40.31
N LEU A 182 23.86 -18.65 -41.46
CA LEU A 182 23.72 -17.82 -42.63
C LEU A 182 22.41 -17.01 -42.56
N PRO A 183 22.43 -15.72 -42.95
CA PRO A 183 21.22 -14.90 -42.94
C PRO A 183 20.17 -15.43 -43.90
N VAL A 184 18.93 -15.43 -43.52
CA VAL A 184 17.80 -15.87 -44.31
C VAL A 184 16.61 -14.89 -44.16
N ASP A 185 15.65 -14.97 -45.06
CA ASP A 185 14.44 -14.18 -44.98
C ASP A 185 13.70 -14.41 -43.68
N ALA A 186 13.16 -13.33 -43.10
CA ALA A 186 12.47 -13.37 -41.79
C ALA A 186 11.24 -14.31 -41.80
N ASN A 187 10.60 -14.48 -42.99
CA ASN A 187 9.42 -15.31 -43.19
C ASN A 187 9.76 -16.75 -43.61
N LYS A 188 11.02 -17.12 -43.76
CA LYS A 188 11.40 -18.46 -44.16
C LYS A 188 10.87 -19.51 -43.20
N LYS A 189 10.13 -20.48 -43.69
CA LYS A 189 9.61 -21.60 -42.89
C LYS A 189 10.74 -22.49 -42.37
N GLY A 190 10.48 -23.10 -41.20
CA GLY A 190 11.40 -24.00 -40.54
C GLY A 190 12.11 -23.37 -39.34
N PHE A 191 13.06 -24.12 -38.77
CA PHE A 191 13.85 -23.63 -37.63
C PHE A 191 14.77 -22.49 -38.06
N GLY A 192 14.86 -21.48 -37.20
CA GLY A 192 15.75 -20.35 -37.36
C GLY A 192 16.20 -19.75 -36.03
N ILE A 193 17.21 -18.93 -36.13
CA ILE A 193 17.74 -18.13 -35.02
C ILE A 193 17.44 -16.68 -35.36
N ASN A 194 16.66 -16.01 -34.53
CA ASN A 194 16.32 -14.60 -34.71
C ASN A 194 17.13 -13.74 -33.75
N ARG A 195 17.75 -12.70 -34.27
CA ARG A 195 18.25 -11.58 -33.50
C ARG A 195 17.14 -10.53 -33.41
N LEU A 196 16.78 -10.17 -32.19
CA LEU A 196 15.77 -9.17 -31.92
C LEU A 196 16.39 -7.76 -31.86
N SER A 197 15.57 -6.73 -32.01
CA SER A 197 15.97 -5.32 -31.96
C SER A 197 16.59 -4.90 -30.62
N ASP A 198 16.34 -5.66 -29.55
CA ASP A 198 16.96 -5.48 -28.21
C ASP A 198 18.26 -6.25 -28.03
N GLY A 199 18.76 -6.91 -29.07
CA GLY A 199 20.01 -7.67 -29.08
C GLY A 199 19.88 -9.13 -28.62
N ARG A 200 18.73 -9.56 -28.12
CA ARG A 200 18.49 -10.96 -27.73
C ARG A 200 18.47 -11.88 -28.94
N ILE A 201 18.90 -13.12 -28.68
CA ILE A 201 18.90 -14.18 -29.69
C ILE A 201 17.91 -15.25 -29.26
N VAL A 202 16.92 -15.56 -30.11
CA VAL A 202 15.90 -16.55 -29.86
C VAL A 202 15.82 -17.59 -30.97
N LYS A 203 15.56 -18.86 -30.61
CA LYS A 203 15.27 -19.93 -31.57
C LYS A 203 13.77 -19.93 -31.84
N THR A 204 13.39 -20.02 -33.13
CA THR A 204 11.99 -20.02 -33.54
C THR A 204 11.72 -21.11 -34.59
N LEU A 205 10.49 -21.59 -34.61
CA LEU A 205 9.97 -22.43 -35.68
C LEU A 205 8.83 -21.69 -36.39
N ASN A 206 9.08 -21.25 -37.63
CA ASN A 206 8.04 -20.71 -38.49
C ASN A 206 7.34 -21.87 -39.19
N LYS A 207 6.04 -21.97 -39.05
CA LYS A 207 5.16 -22.97 -39.67
C LYS A 207 4.71 -22.59 -41.10
#